data_9348474fdf073e470c296272d8e0779c
#
_entry.id   9348474fdf073e470c296272d8e0779c
#
_cell.length_a   1.000
_cell.length_b   1.000
_cell.length_c   1.000
_cell.angle_alpha   90.00
_cell.angle_beta   90.00
_cell.angle_gamma   90.00
#
_symmetry.space_group_name_H-M   'P 1'
#
loop_
_entity.id
_entity.type
_entity.pdbx_description
1 polymer ?
#
loop_
_entity_poly.entity_id
_entity_poly.type
_entity_poly.pdbx_seq_one_letter_code
_entity_poly.pdbx_strand_id
1 'polypeptide(L)'
;MFQIARLEDPNVKILPENLGKPRLTAITQVIEDLYVDKVVKDLGLVVTLYEIVSIEGGTVYPGEGSAHFHVVFKAVVFRPFVGEVLEGVLKKSDRKGLYVHLGFFNDVFVPEHMLQEPSAFDEEEQLWVWKYQNSRMFMDLDEPVRFRCSSVRFPEQPRNAKALDGNSPQLGRTYEGNFAPMVIVGDV
;
A
#
# COMPACT_ATOMS: atom_id res chain seq x y z
N MET A 1 -11.60 -5.44 3.97
CA MET A 1 -10.18 -5.17 4.27
C MET A 1 -9.21 -5.96 3.41
N PHE A 2 -9.19 -7.31 3.49
CA PHE A 2 -8.36 -8.15 2.63
C PHE A 2 -9.20 -8.86 1.58
N GLN A 3 -8.67 -8.97 0.37
CA GLN A 3 -9.32 -9.66 -0.75
C GLN A 3 -8.29 -10.45 -1.55
N ILE A 4 -8.74 -11.50 -2.23
CA ILE A 4 -7.91 -12.24 -3.17
C ILE A 4 -8.11 -11.63 -4.55
N ALA A 5 -7.03 -11.16 -5.16
CA ALA A 5 -7.04 -10.59 -6.49
C ALA A 5 -6.23 -11.45 -7.46
N ARG A 6 -6.72 -11.58 -8.68
CA ARG A 6 -6.00 -12.23 -9.77
C ARG A 6 -5.14 -11.20 -10.48
N LEU A 7 -3.88 -11.51 -10.62
CA LEU A 7 -2.87 -10.71 -11.29
C LEU A 7 -2.23 -11.51 -12.42
N GLU A 8 -1.77 -10.80 -13.41
CA GLU A 8 -1.10 -11.37 -14.58
C GLU A 8 0.17 -10.56 -14.86
N ASP A 9 1.28 -11.26 -14.94
CA ASP A 9 2.55 -10.67 -15.35
C ASP A 9 3.06 -11.38 -16.61
N PRO A 10 3.10 -10.68 -17.74
CA PRO A 10 3.52 -11.26 -19.01
C PRO A 10 5.03 -11.49 -19.09
N ASN A 11 5.82 -10.96 -18.15
CA ASN A 11 7.27 -10.98 -18.26
C ASN A 11 8.00 -11.19 -16.93
N VAL A 12 7.67 -12.25 -16.23
CA VAL A 12 8.42 -12.68 -15.05
C VAL A 12 9.79 -13.20 -15.49
N LYS A 13 10.84 -12.48 -15.14
CA LYS A 13 12.21 -12.77 -15.53
C LYS A 13 12.94 -13.56 -14.45
N ILE A 14 13.39 -14.77 -14.80
CA ILE A 14 14.26 -15.57 -13.94
C ILE A 14 15.70 -15.41 -14.37
N LEU A 15 16.52 -14.92 -13.45
CA LEU A 15 17.97 -14.74 -13.67
C LEU A 15 18.68 -16.10 -13.78
N PRO A 16 19.83 -16.17 -14.48
CA PRO A 16 20.61 -17.39 -14.65
C PRO A 16 20.95 -18.11 -13.36
N GLU A 17 21.20 -17.36 -12.28
CA GLU A 17 21.51 -17.87 -10.94
C GLU A 17 20.38 -18.74 -10.34
N ASN A 18 19.13 -18.43 -10.72
CA ASN A 18 17.95 -19.10 -10.20
C ASN A 18 17.42 -20.21 -11.13
N LEU A 19 18.01 -20.39 -12.32
CA LEU A 19 17.57 -21.42 -13.28
C LEU A 19 17.84 -22.85 -12.79
N GLY A 20 18.77 -23.03 -11.85
CA GLY A 20 19.05 -24.32 -11.21
C GLY A 20 18.01 -24.75 -10.15
N LYS A 21 17.12 -23.85 -9.74
CA LYS A 21 16.06 -24.15 -8.77
C LYS A 21 14.83 -24.77 -9.46
N PRO A 22 13.97 -25.49 -8.72
CA PRO A 22 12.67 -25.88 -9.27
C PRO A 22 11.92 -24.68 -9.81
N ARG A 23 11.37 -24.80 -11.02
CA ARG A 23 10.70 -23.69 -11.73
C ARG A 23 9.66 -22.97 -10.90
N LEU A 24 8.82 -23.71 -10.18
CA LEU A 24 7.78 -23.13 -9.35
C LEU A 24 8.40 -22.26 -8.20
N THR A 25 9.41 -22.78 -7.54
CA THR A 25 10.09 -22.08 -6.43
C THR A 25 10.77 -20.79 -6.91
N ALA A 26 11.46 -20.86 -8.07
CA ALA A 26 12.12 -19.68 -8.63
C ALA A 26 11.11 -18.59 -9.03
N ILE A 27 9.99 -18.97 -9.65
CA ILE A 27 8.92 -18.03 -10.04
C ILE A 27 8.25 -17.43 -8.81
N THR A 28 7.93 -18.24 -7.78
CA THR A 28 7.35 -17.78 -6.53
C THR A 28 8.24 -16.71 -5.90
N GLN A 29 9.52 -16.97 -5.76
CA GLN A 29 10.47 -16.02 -5.18
C GLN A 29 10.53 -14.70 -5.94
N VAL A 30 10.57 -14.76 -7.28
CA VAL A 30 10.59 -13.55 -8.11
C VAL A 30 9.29 -12.76 -7.98
N ILE A 31 8.13 -13.42 -7.93
CA ILE A 31 6.83 -12.75 -7.74
C ILE A 31 6.75 -12.11 -6.36
N GLU A 32 7.21 -12.79 -5.32
CA GLU A 32 7.25 -12.22 -3.97
C GLU A 32 8.15 -10.98 -3.92
N ASP A 33 9.35 -11.03 -4.48
CA ASP A 33 10.26 -9.89 -4.53
C ASP A 33 9.72 -8.71 -5.36
N LEU A 34 8.93 -9.00 -6.40
CA LEU A 34 8.37 -7.97 -7.28
C LEU A 34 7.10 -7.31 -6.71
N TYR A 35 6.23 -8.07 -6.04
CA TYR A 35 4.87 -7.64 -5.72
C TYR A 35 4.58 -7.49 -4.23
N VAL A 36 5.15 -8.31 -3.35
CA VAL A 36 4.87 -8.23 -1.90
C VAL A 36 5.37 -6.90 -1.33
N ASP A 37 4.60 -6.34 -0.40
CA ASP A 37 4.81 -5.02 0.23
C ASP A 37 4.79 -3.84 -0.76
N LYS A 38 4.20 -4.03 -1.94
CA LYS A 38 4.05 -2.97 -2.94
C LYS A 38 2.60 -2.71 -3.27
N VAL A 39 2.30 -1.45 -3.57
CA VAL A 39 0.97 -1.02 -3.98
C VAL A 39 0.83 -1.18 -5.50
N VAL A 40 -0.18 -1.94 -5.90
CA VAL A 40 -0.62 -2.02 -7.30
C VAL A 40 -1.76 -1.02 -7.49
N LYS A 41 -1.63 -0.15 -8.49
CA LYS A 41 -2.63 0.90 -8.79
C LYS A 41 -4.01 0.26 -8.96
N ASP A 42 -5.03 0.91 -8.41
CA ASP A 42 -6.44 0.52 -8.43
C ASP A 42 -6.76 -0.84 -7.79
N LEU A 43 -5.75 -1.56 -7.29
CA LEU A 43 -5.90 -2.85 -6.63
C LEU A 43 -5.68 -2.76 -5.12
N GLY A 44 -4.57 -2.19 -4.68
CA GLY A 44 -4.22 -2.02 -3.27
C GLY A 44 -2.80 -2.52 -2.94
N LEU A 45 -2.50 -2.65 -1.65
CA LEU A 45 -1.22 -3.17 -1.16
C LEU A 45 -1.21 -4.70 -1.21
N VAL A 46 -0.27 -5.27 -1.95
CA VAL A 46 -0.07 -6.73 -2.01
C VAL A 46 0.62 -7.20 -0.73
N VAL A 47 -0.05 -8.07 0.00
CA VAL A 47 0.45 -8.59 1.30
C VAL A 47 1.23 -9.87 1.12
N THR A 48 0.72 -10.80 0.32
CA THR A 48 1.37 -12.09 0.07
C THR A 48 0.85 -12.73 -1.22
N LEU A 49 1.65 -13.61 -1.78
CA LEU A 49 1.21 -14.51 -2.85
C LEU A 49 0.27 -15.57 -2.26
N TYR A 50 -0.88 -15.79 -2.89
CA TYR A 50 -1.84 -16.83 -2.49
C TYR A 50 -1.60 -18.14 -3.24
N GLU A 51 -1.64 -18.11 -4.59
CA GLU A 51 -1.37 -19.26 -5.44
C GLU A 51 -0.96 -18.83 -6.85
N ILE A 52 -0.18 -19.67 -7.52
CA ILE A 52 0.12 -19.54 -8.95
C ILE A 52 -0.92 -20.36 -9.73
N VAL A 53 -1.63 -19.70 -10.66
CA VAL A 53 -2.71 -20.32 -11.45
C VAL A 53 -2.16 -20.96 -12.72
N SER A 54 -1.32 -20.26 -13.48
CA SER A 54 -0.68 -20.77 -14.69
C SER A 54 0.71 -20.18 -14.89
N ILE A 55 1.57 -20.98 -15.51
CA ILE A 55 2.92 -20.58 -15.91
C ILE A 55 3.09 -21.01 -17.36
N GLU A 56 3.32 -20.03 -18.24
CA GLU A 56 3.54 -20.24 -19.66
C GLU A 56 4.89 -19.64 -20.10
N GLY A 57 5.45 -20.12 -21.20
CA GLY A 57 6.70 -19.61 -21.74
C GLY A 57 7.94 -20.36 -21.25
N GLY A 58 8.95 -19.63 -20.81
CA GLY A 58 10.29 -20.13 -20.52
C GLY A 58 11.26 -19.84 -21.65
N THR A 59 10.98 -18.78 -22.41
CA THR A 59 11.81 -18.35 -23.53
C THR A 59 13.07 -17.66 -23.03
N VAL A 60 14.22 -18.10 -23.56
CA VAL A 60 15.52 -17.47 -23.31
C VAL A 60 15.91 -16.68 -24.55
N TYR A 61 16.14 -15.38 -24.37
CA TYR A 61 16.57 -14.53 -25.48
C TYR A 61 18.09 -14.61 -25.65
N PRO A 62 18.58 -14.66 -26.91
CA PRO A 62 20.00 -14.67 -27.20
C PRO A 62 20.71 -13.46 -26.58
N GLY A 63 21.80 -13.73 -25.85
CA GLY A 63 22.60 -12.69 -25.21
C GLY A 63 22.15 -12.24 -23.81
N GLU A 64 20.96 -12.61 -23.34
CA GLU A 64 20.45 -12.25 -22.03
C GLU A 64 20.65 -13.34 -20.97
N GLY A 65 20.54 -14.61 -21.37
CA GLY A 65 20.71 -15.76 -20.47
C GLY A 65 19.60 -15.97 -19.45
N SER A 66 18.63 -15.07 -19.37
CA SER A 66 17.48 -15.15 -18.44
C SER A 66 16.29 -15.81 -19.13
N ALA A 67 15.48 -16.54 -18.36
CA ALA A 67 14.24 -17.13 -18.86
C ALA A 67 13.04 -16.23 -18.53
N HIS A 68 12.18 -16.03 -19.52
CA HIS A 68 10.99 -15.18 -19.42
C HIS A 68 9.73 -16.04 -19.40
N PHE A 69 8.89 -15.80 -18.41
CA PHE A 69 7.64 -16.52 -18.21
C PHE A 69 6.47 -15.54 -18.16
N HIS A 70 5.35 -15.97 -18.71
CA HIS A 70 4.04 -15.36 -18.48
C HIS A 70 3.38 -16.10 -17.35
N VAL A 71 3.05 -15.39 -16.27
CA VAL A 71 2.53 -15.99 -15.05
C VAL A 71 1.22 -15.34 -14.66
N VAL A 72 0.22 -16.17 -14.39
CA VAL A 72 -1.05 -15.76 -13.80
C VAL A 72 -1.06 -16.28 -12.36
N PHE A 73 -1.29 -15.39 -11.41
CA PHE A 73 -1.28 -15.75 -10.00
C PHE A 73 -2.39 -15.01 -9.23
N LYS A 74 -2.68 -15.49 -8.04
CA LYS A 74 -3.56 -14.82 -7.09
C LYS A 74 -2.74 -14.32 -5.92
N ALA A 75 -3.03 -13.11 -5.46
CA ALA A 75 -2.39 -12.49 -4.31
C ALA A 75 -3.45 -12.02 -3.32
N VAL A 76 -3.07 -12.01 -2.05
CA VAL A 76 -3.85 -11.35 -0.99
C VAL A 76 -3.50 -9.87 -1.01
N VAL A 77 -4.51 -9.04 -1.17
CA VAL A 77 -4.37 -7.59 -1.28
C VAL A 77 -5.15 -6.91 -0.18
N PHE A 78 -4.50 -5.94 0.47
CA PHE A 78 -5.14 -5.04 1.41
C PHE A 78 -5.75 -3.85 0.65
N ARG A 79 -7.06 -3.73 0.72
CA ARG A 79 -7.84 -2.62 0.21
C ARG A 79 -9.11 -2.50 1.03
N PRO A 80 -9.22 -1.53 1.94
CA PRO A 80 -10.46 -1.28 2.64
C PRO A 80 -11.54 -0.79 1.67
N PHE A 81 -12.79 -1.11 1.99
CA PHE A 81 -13.93 -0.58 1.25
C PHE A 81 -14.53 0.63 1.98
N VAL A 82 -15.24 1.46 1.23
CA VAL A 82 -15.92 2.64 1.77
C VAL A 82 -16.95 2.23 2.82
N GLY A 83 -16.89 2.85 4.00
CA GLY A 83 -17.73 2.54 5.13
C GLY A 83 -17.14 1.48 6.10
N GLU A 84 -16.03 0.86 5.77
CA GLU A 84 -15.35 -0.08 6.67
C GLU A 84 -14.74 0.65 7.85
N VAL A 85 -14.99 0.12 9.06
CA VAL A 85 -14.40 0.66 10.30
C VAL A 85 -13.08 -0.05 10.57
N LEU A 86 -12.04 0.73 10.73
CA LEU A 86 -10.67 0.28 10.98
C LEU A 86 -10.17 0.85 12.31
N GLU A 87 -9.26 0.12 12.94
CA GLU A 87 -8.53 0.57 14.12
C GLU A 87 -7.07 0.81 13.75
N GLY A 88 -6.54 1.93 14.16
CA GLY A 88 -5.16 2.29 13.97
C GLY A 88 -4.62 3.10 15.14
N VAL A 89 -3.38 3.50 15.06
CA VAL A 89 -2.69 4.29 16.08
C VAL A 89 -2.37 5.67 15.51
N LEU A 90 -2.64 6.72 16.27
CA LEU A 90 -2.36 8.08 15.86
C LEU A 90 -0.85 8.35 15.87
N LYS A 91 -0.28 8.66 14.70
CA LYS A 91 1.17 8.90 14.56
C LYS A 91 1.55 10.36 14.52
N LYS A 92 0.72 11.17 13.92
CA LYS A 92 0.99 12.59 13.74
C LYS A 92 -0.31 13.35 13.71
N SER A 93 -0.29 14.52 14.33
CA SER A 93 -1.35 15.53 14.31
C SER A 93 -0.80 16.79 13.65
N ASP A 94 -1.54 17.40 12.75
CA ASP A 94 -1.23 18.72 12.21
C ASP A 94 -2.53 19.50 11.91
N ARG A 95 -2.41 20.77 11.53
CA ARG A 95 -3.59 21.62 11.22
C ARG A 95 -4.48 21.07 10.10
N LYS A 96 -3.95 20.20 9.24
CA LYS A 96 -4.70 19.63 8.10
C LYS A 96 -5.52 18.40 8.52
N GLY A 97 -5.16 17.78 9.65
CA GLY A 97 -5.84 16.60 10.16
C GLY A 97 -4.90 15.63 10.89
N LEU A 98 -5.34 14.38 10.95
CA LEU A 98 -4.67 13.30 11.67
C LEU A 98 -4.06 12.28 10.71
N TYR A 99 -2.89 11.77 11.06
CA TYR A 99 -2.23 10.67 10.35
C TYR A 99 -2.24 9.43 11.22
N VAL A 100 -2.85 8.37 10.71
CA VAL A 100 -3.07 7.12 11.43
C VAL A 100 -2.22 6.00 10.81
N HIS A 101 -1.79 5.08 11.64
CA HIS A 101 -0.96 3.94 11.27
C HIS A 101 -1.65 2.63 11.64
N LEU A 102 -1.73 1.69 10.69
CA LEU A 102 -2.38 0.39 10.87
C LEU A 102 -1.42 -0.75 11.26
N GLY A 103 -0.18 -0.43 11.64
CA GLY A 103 0.87 -1.43 11.91
C GLY A 103 1.68 -1.78 10.65
N PHE A 104 1.04 -2.20 9.60
CA PHE A 104 1.66 -2.56 8.32
C PHE A 104 1.45 -1.50 7.21
N PHE A 105 0.59 -0.50 7.45
CA PHE A 105 0.25 0.54 6.48
C PHE A 105 0.19 1.90 7.15
N ASN A 106 0.90 2.90 6.59
CA ASN A 106 1.12 4.20 7.24
C ASN A 106 0.34 5.36 6.61
N ASP A 107 -0.21 5.18 5.41
CA ASP A 107 -0.75 6.27 4.62
C ASP A 107 -2.27 6.40 4.80
N VAL A 108 -2.70 6.53 6.07
CA VAL A 108 -4.09 6.85 6.42
C VAL A 108 -4.16 8.28 6.89
N PHE A 109 -5.02 9.07 6.28
CA PHE A 109 -5.22 10.48 6.57
C PHE A 109 -6.68 10.78 6.89
N VAL A 110 -6.91 11.46 8.01
CA VAL A 110 -8.22 11.98 8.43
C VAL A 110 -8.16 13.50 8.35
N PRO A 111 -8.80 14.13 7.34
CA PRO A 111 -8.78 15.58 7.21
C PRO A 111 -9.62 16.25 8.29
N GLU A 112 -9.32 17.53 8.59
CA GLU A 112 -9.97 18.34 9.63
C GLU A 112 -11.50 18.32 9.59
N HIS A 113 -12.08 18.37 8.37
CA HIS A 113 -13.54 18.41 8.16
C HIS A 113 -14.22 17.04 8.33
N MET A 114 -13.46 15.99 8.56
CA MET A 114 -13.93 14.62 8.83
C MET A 114 -13.64 14.19 10.27
N LEU A 115 -13.16 15.11 11.10
CA LEU A 115 -13.02 14.90 12.53
C LEU A 115 -14.37 15.11 13.22
N GLN A 116 -14.53 14.45 14.36
CA GLN A 116 -15.74 14.59 15.17
C GLN A 116 -15.95 16.06 15.59
N GLU A 117 -17.12 16.61 15.32
CA GLU A 117 -17.48 17.96 15.68
C GLU A 117 -18.05 18.05 17.10
N PRO A 118 -17.76 19.11 17.87
CA PRO A 118 -16.85 20.23 17.56
C PRO A 118 -15.40 19.93 17.94
N SER A 119 -14.51 19.95 16.98
CA SER A 119 -13.06 19.81 17.20
C SER A 119 -12.32 21.09 16.82
N ALA A 120 -11.20 21.35 17.49
CA ALA A 120 -10.33 22.47 17.20
C ALA A 120 -8.86 22.05 17.37
N PHE A 121 -7.99 22.61 16.53
CA PHE A 121 -6.54 22.38 16.65
C PHE A 121 -5.98 23.32 17.73
N ASP A 122 -5.30 22.76 18.72
CA ASP A 122 -4.59 23.49 19.74
C ASP A 122 -3.15 23.74 19.29
N GLU A 123 -2.77 25.02 19.17
CA GLU A 123 -1.45 25.40 18.66
C GLU A 123 -0.34 25.27 19.71
N GLU A 124 -0.69 25.30 21.00
CA GLU A 124 0.29 25.17 22.07
C GLU A 124 0.74 23.70 22.19
N GLU A 125 -0.22 22.78 22.22
CA GLU A 125 0.04 21.34 22.36
C GLU A 125 0.27 20.64 20.99
N GLN A 126 -0.04 21.33 19.87
CA GLN A 126 0.03 20.77 18.49
C GLN A 126 -0.85 19.53 18.31
N LEU A 127 -1.98 19.47 19.00
CA LEU A 127 -2.93 18.38 19.01
C LEU A 127 -4.34 18.85 18.64
N TRP A 128 -5.15 17.93 18.11
CA TRP A 128 -6.57 18.16 17.96
C TRP A 128 -7.29 17.91 19.28
N VAL A 129 -8.25 18.78 19.59
CA VAL A 129 -9.07 18.74 20.81
C VAL A 129 -10.53 18.61 20.43
N TRP A 130 -11.15 17.53 20.85
CA TRP A 130 -12.60 17.37 20.76
C TRP A 130 -13.26 18.00 22.02
N LYS A 131 -14.22 18.87 21.78
CA LYS A 131 -14.95 19.56 22.86
C LYS A 131 -16.27 18.86 23.14
N TYR A 132 -16.34 18.11 24.21
CA TYR A 132 -17.55 17.39 24.61
C TYR A 132 -18.05 17.88 25.99
N GLN A 133 -19.30 18.37 26.05
CA GLN A 133 -19.97 18.76 27.28
C GLN A 133 -19.10 19.56 28.31
N ASN A 134 -18.43 20.63 27.89
CA ASN A 134 -17.46 21.41 28.70
C ASN A 134 -16.13 20.70 29.00
N SER A 135 -15.89 19.51 28.54
CA SER A 135 -14.61 18.83 28.65
C SER A 135 -13.80 18.98 27.38
N ARG A 136 -12.50 19.15 27.51
CA ARG A 136 -11.55 19.13 26.41
C ARG A 136 -10.90 17.75 26.39
N MET A 137 -11.10 17.00 25.31
CA MET A 137 -10.46 15.70 25.08
C MET A 137 -9.40 15.86 24.01
N PHE A 138 -8.14 15.68 24.39
CA PHE A 138 -7.03 15.72 23.47
C PHE A 138 -6.94 14.39 22.70
N MET A 139 -6.62 14.48 21.42
CA MET A 139 -6.32 13.33 20.59
C MET A 139 -4.82 13.09 20.65
N ASP A 140 -4.40 12.31 21.66
CA ASP A 140 -2.98 12.11 21.96
C ASP A 140 -2.31 11.21 20.92
N LEU A 141 -1.01 11.46 20.71
CA LEU A 141 -0.21 10.60 19.84
C LEU A 141 -0.02 9.22 20.48
N ASP A 142 0.16 8.23 19.64
CA ASP A 142 0.29 6.80 19.98
C ASP A 142 -0.95 6.17 20.66
N GLU A 143 -2.09 6.89 20.69
CA GLU A 143 -3.36 6.31 21.12
C GLU A 143 -4.11 5.57 20.00
N PRO A 144 -4.86 4.51 20.33
CA PRO A 144 -5.69 3.81 19.37
C PRO A 144 -6.89 4.65 18.95
N VAL A 145 -7.10 4.77 17.65
CA VAL A 145 -8.21 5.51 17.04
C VAL A 145 -9.00 4.59 16.13
N ARG A 146 -10.32 4.64 16.25
CA ARG A 146 -11.25 4.02 15.27
C ARG A 146 -11.66 5.06 14.26
N PHE A 147 -11.55 4.70 13.00
CA PHE A 147 -11.99 5.55 11.91
C PHE A 147 -12.74 4.73 10.86
N ARG A 148 -13.62 5.39 10.14
CA ARG A 148 -14.34 4.81 9.02
C ARG A 148 -13.65 5.19 7.73
N CYS A 149 -13.42 4.22 6.86
CA CYS A 149 -12.87 4.48 5.52
C CYS A 149 -13.90 5.26 4.68
N SER A 150 -13.58 6.49 4.33
CA SER A 150 -14.40 7.34 3.46
C SER A 150 -14.01 7.16 1.99
N SER A 151 -12.74 7.08 1.67
CA SER A 151 -12.26 6.81 0.31
C SER A 151 -10.86 6.22 0.29
N VAL A 152 -10.56 5.46 -0.76
CA VAL A 152 -9.20 4.98 -1.06
C VAL A 152 -8.74 5.65 -2.36
N ARG A 153 -7.62 6.34 -2.31
CA ARG A 153 -7.07 7.10 -3.44
C ARG A 153 -5.73 6.53 -3.86
N PHE A 154 -5.50 6.51 -5.17
CA PHE A 154 -4.22 6.13 -5.79
C PHE A 154 -3.66 7.34 -6.52
N PRO A 155 -2.88 8.21 -5.84
CA PRO A 155 -2.31 9.38 -6.44
C PRO A 155 -1.41 9.03 -7.64
N GLU A 156 -1.44 9.86 -8.67
CA GLU A 156 -0.54 9.68 -9.81
C GLU A 156 0.91 9.99 -9.42
N GLN A 157 1.82 9.16 -9.92
CA GLN A 157 3.25 9.35 -9.66
C GLN A 157 3.72 10.67 -10.25
N PRO A 158 4.51 11.47 -9.51
CA PRO A 158 5.09 12.69 -10.06
C PRO A 158 6.02 12.33 -11.24
N ARG A 159 5.85 13.02 -12.37
CA ARG A 159 6.59 12.77 -13.65
C ARG A 159 8.11 12.87 -13.55
N ASN A 160 8.62 13.41 -12.45
CA ASN A 160 10.07 13.63 -12.23
C ASN A 160 10.77 12.47 -11.47
N ALA A 161 10.07 11.38 -11.15
CA ALA A 161 10.72 10.20 -10.61
C ALA A 161 11.55 9.55 -11.72
N LYS A 162 12.88 9.65 -11.64
CA LYS A 162 13.80 8.98 -12.56
C LYS A 162 13.44 7.51 -12.65
N ALA A 163 13.01 7.08 -13.82
CA ALA A 163 12.82 5.68 -14.15
C ALA A 163 14.20 4.98 -14.06
N LEU A 164 14.44 4.30 -12.95
CA LEU A 164 15.50 3.32 -12.85
C LEU A 164 14.91 2.04 -13.44
N ASP A 165 15.45 1.65 -14.61
CA ASP A 165 15.21 0.42 -15.35
C ASP A 165 13.81 0.21 -15.95
N GLY A 166 13.78 0.27 -17.28
CA GLY A 166 12.58 0.21 -18.14
C GLY A 166 11.83 -1.11 -18.21
N ASN A 167 11.93 -2.00 -17.23
CA ASN A 167 11.36 -3.34 -17.32
C ASN A 167 10.62 -3.83 -16.07
N SER A 168 10.27 -2.95 -15.15
CA SER A 168 9.42 -3.32 -14.01
C SER A 168 7.99 -2.88 -14.29
N PRO A 169 6.97 -3.73 -14.00
CA PRO A 169 5.58 -3.28 -13.99
C PRO A 169 5.48 -2.04 -13.08
N GLN A 170 4.50 -1.18 -13.31
CA GLN A 170 4.29 0.07 -12.55
C GLN A 170 3.90 -0.25 -11.09
N LEU A 171 4.77 -0.98 -10.40
CA LEU A 171 4.66 -1.26 -8.99
C LEU A 171 5.21 -0.11 -8.20
N GLY A 172 4.51 0.23 -7.12
CA GLY A 172 4.92 1.26 -6.17
C GLY A 172 6.35 0.98 -5.67
N ARG A 173 7.31 1.68 -6.26
CA ARG A 173 8.69 1.68 -5.77
C ARG A 173 8.74 2.45 -4.48
N THR A 174 9.55 2.02 -3.54
CA THR A 174 9.96 2.81 -2.40
C THR A 174 10.60 4.10 -2.92
N TYR A 175 9.85 5.20 -2.87
CA TYR A 175 10.38 6.52 -3.21
C TYR A 175 11.09 7.07 -1.99
N GLU A 176 12.33 7.50 -2.18
CA GLU A 176 12.98 8.45 -1.28
C GLU A 176 12.24 9.79 -1.43
N GLY A 177 11.18 9.98 -0.65
CA GLY A 177 10.31 11.16 -0.65
C GLY A 177 8.90 10.81 -0.20
N ASN A 178 8.18 11.79 0.34
CA ASN A 178 6.82 11.67 0.91
C ASN A 178 5.70 11.33 -0.10
N PHE A 179 5.92 10.41 -1.03
CA PHE A 179 4.90 9.96 -1.98
C PHE A 179 4.24 8.68 -1.50
N ALA A 180 2.97 8.76 -1.17
CA ALA A 180 2.14 7.62 -0.81
C ALA A 180 1.41 7.09 -2.07
N PRO A 181 1.71 5.89 -2.57
CA PRO A 181 1.09 5.31 -3.77
C PRO A 181 -0.38 4.93 -3.55
N MET A 182 -0.80 4.74 -2.31
CA MET A 182 -2.18 4.54 -1.89
C MET A 182 -2.42 5.36 -0.62
N VAL A 183 -3.51 6.12 -0.57
CA VAL A 183 -3.92 6.89 0.60
C VAL A 183 -5.34 6.51 0.97
N ILE A 184 -5.55 6.14 2.22
CA ILE A 184 -6.86 5.91 2.79
C ILE A 184 -7.30 7.20 3.46
N VAL A 185 -8.47 7.71 3.10
CA VAL A 185 -9.09 8.85 3.76
C VAL A 185 -10.16 8.32 4.71
N GLY A 186 -10.01 8.66 5.98
CA GLY A 186 -10.93 8.26 7.05
C GLY A 186 -11.78 9.41 7.58
N ASP A 187 -12.83 9.05 8.31
CA ASP A 187 -13.63 9.92 9.17
C ASP A 187 -13.65 9.34 10.59
N VAL A 188 -13.65 10.19 11.59
CA VAL A 188 -13.66 9.85 13.03
C VAL A 188 -14.87 10.46 13.71
#